data_1b0e3aeac43f457ddadcb8de9d311dbb
#
_entry.id   1b0e3aeac43f457ddadcb8de9d311dbb
#
_cell.length_a   1.000
_cell.length_b   1.000
_cell.length_c   1.000
_cell.angle_alpha   90.00
_cell.angle_beta   90.00
_cell.angle_gamma   90.00
#
_symmetry.space_group_name_H-M   'P 1'
#
loop_
_entity.id
_entity.type
_entity.pdbx_description
1 polymer ?
#
loop_
_entity_poly.entity_id
_entity_poly.type
_entity_poly.pdbx_seq_one_letter_code
_entity_poly.pdbx_strand_id
1 'polypeptide(L)'
;MTSTDYIRLESEYGAHNYHPIPVVLSKGLGVHVWDVEGKKYLDFLSAYSAVNQGHCHHRLIQAISVQAQKLTLSSRAFHNDQLGQTEKKLAEKFGYDKVLLMNTGVEAGESAIKLARKWAYEVKGIPNNQAQIIVAEGNFWGRTIAAISSSTDPSSYHNFGPYAPGFIKIPYNDLASLEAQVKDPNVAAFMVEPIQGEAGVVLPDAGYLKKASELCKKHNVLFIADEIQTGLGRTGAWLACHHEFVHPDILLLGKALSGGFMPVSAVLCRDEIMLTIKPGEHGSTFGGNPLACAVANVAIDILEDEDLIENAEKRGQQLMEFLQTLKSKTALIREVRGKGLLCAIEINTDEDSPVAWEICLDFMRAGLLAKPTHGNKIRLAPPLTITKVEMEQACEIIEKVFLGY
;
A
#
# COMPACT_ATOMS: atom_id res chain seq x y z
N MET A 1 25.50 -0.20 22.02
CA MET A 1 25.72 0.59 20.80
C MET A 1 24.74 1.75 20.81
N THR A 2 25.16 2.93 20.42
CA THR A 2 24.33 4.13 20.28
C THR A 2 23.69 4.18 18.88
N SER A 3 22.70 5.07 18.67
CA SER A 3 22.14 5.34 17.34
C SER A 3 23.24 5.65 16.31
N THR A 4 24.24 6.43 16.70
CA THR A 4 25.39 6.76 15.82
C THR A 4 26.15 5.50 15.39
N ASP A 5 26.34 4.53 16.28
CA ASP A 5 27.03 3.27 15.94
C ASP A 5 26.24 2.44 14.93
N TYR A 6 24.92 2.32 15.10
CA TYR A 6 24.05 1.57 14.17
C TYR A 6 23.99 2.26 12.81
N ILE A 7 23.79 3.58 12.76
CA ILE A 7 23.75 4.36 11.51
C ILE A 7 25.11 4.23 10.76
N ARG A 8 26.23 4.27 11.49
CA ARG A 8 27.56 4.06 10.89
C ARG A 8 27.71 2.68 10.27
N LEU A 9 27.26 1.62 10.95
CA LEU A 9 27.30 0.25 10.40
C LEU A 9 26.43 0.11 9.15
N GLU A 10 25.22 0.66 9.16
CA GLU A 10 24.35 0.66 7.99
C GLU A 10 24.97 1.44 6.82
N SER A 11 25.59 2.58 7.10
CA SER A 11 26.32 3.38 6.09
C SER A 11 27.54 2.67 5.54
N GLU A 12 28.27 1.89 6.36
CA GLU A 12 29.49 1.18 5.93
C GLU A 12 29.18 -0.06 5.09
N TYR A 13 28.11 -0.81 5.42
CA TYR A 13 27.82 -2.10 4.80
C TYR A 13 26.53 -2.12 3.94
N GLY A 14 25.70 -1.10 4.02
CA GLY A 14 24.41 -1.00 3.31
C GLY A 14 24.54 -0.40 1.90
N ALA A 15 23.49 -0.52 1.13
CA ALA A 15 23.44 -0.09 -0.28
C ALA A 15 23.13 1.41 -0.49
N HIS A 16 22.91 2.20 0.52
CA HIS A 16 22.55 3.65 0.48
C HIS A 16 21.36 3.99 -0.44
N ASN A 17 20.42 3.08 -0.59
CA ASN A 17 19.24 3.25 -1.44
C ASN A 17 18.07 3.97 -0.74
N TYR A 18 18.22 4.33 0.52
CA TYR A 18 17.27 5.12 1.29
C TYR A 18 17.94 6.31 1.96
N HIS A 19 17.12 7.34 2.26
CA HIS A 19 17.50 8.45 3.13
C HIS A 19 16.56 8.42 4.36
N PRO A 20 16.90 7.67 5.43
CA PRO A 20 16.07 7.54 6.61
C PRO A 20 16.13 8.77 7.52
N ILE A 21 15.05 9.03 8.28
CA ILE A 21 15.08 9.92 9.45
C ILE A 21 16.11 9.34 10.45
N PRO A 22 17.00 10.15 11.05
CA PRO A 22 18.11 9.65 11.86
C PRO A 22 17.66 9.18 13.25
N VAL A 23 16.86 8.12 13.30
CA VAL A 23 16.39 7.44 14.50
C VAL A 23 16.56 5.93 14.33
N VAL A 24 17.06 5.24 15.33
CA VAL A 24 17.29 3.78 15.30
C VAL A 24 16.27 3.10 16.18
N LEU A 25 15.24 2.55 15.57
CA LEU A 25 14.14 1.89 16.28
C LEU A 25 14.54 0.50 16.77
N SER A 26 14.22 0.17 18.01
CA SER A 26 14.55 -1.11 18.65
C SER A 26 13.35 -1.83 19.26
N LYS A 27 12.22 -1.14 19.46
CA LYS A 27 11.01 -1.69 20.08
C LYS A 27 9.77 -1.06 19.48
N GLY A 28 8.69 -1.83 19.37
CA GLY A 28 7.36 -1.36 18.98
C GLY A 28 6.25 -2.00 19.81
N LEU A 29 5.18 -1.25 20.08
CA LEU A 29 3.97 -1.74 20.71
C LEU A 29 2.77 -0.83 20.36
N GLY A 30 1.76 -1.39 19.72
CA GLY A 30 0.59 -0.61 19.26
C GLY A 30 1.01 0.50 18.29
N VAL A 31 0.71 1.75 18.62
CA VAL A 31 1.09 2.93 17.83
C VAL A 31 2.45 3.51 18.22
N HIS A 32 3.11 2.93 19.18
CA HIS A 32 4.34 3.47 19.75
C HIS A 32 5.56 2.67 19.29
N VAL A 33 6.64 3.40 19.04
CA VAL A 33 7.97 2.84 18.82
C VAL A 33 8.98 3.51 19.74
N TRP A 34 10.09 2.83 20.02
CA TRP A 34 11.19 3.34 20.85
C TRP A 34 12.50 3.18 20.09
N ASP A 35 13.36 4.17 20.23
CA ASP A 35 14.73 4.09 19.75
C ASP A 35 15.65 3.30 20.72
N VAL A 36 16.89 3.13 20.31
CA VAL A 36 17.90 2.41 21.12
C VAL A 36 18.32 3.16 22.37
N GLU A 37 18.06 4.47 22.48
CA GLU A 37 18.26 5.29 23.67
C GLU A 37 17.05 5.25 24.62
N GLY A 38 15.96 4.60 24.21
CA GLY A 38 14.74 4.43 25.00
C GLY A 38 13.72 5.57 24.84
N LYS A 39 13.94 6.52 23.93
CA LYS A 39 12.98 7.57 23.65
C LYS A 39 11.77 7.00 22.90
N LYS A 40 10.57 7.39 23.35
CA LYS A 40 9.29 6.95 22.83
C LYS A 40 8.76 7.90 21.76
N TYR A 41 8.16 7.34 20.72
CA TYR A 41 7.54 8.09 19.61
C TYR A 41 6.18 7.52 19.25
N LEU A 42 5.29 8.38 18.73
CA LEU A 42 4.11 7.98 17.98
C LEU A 42 4.53 7.69 16.53
N ASP A 43 4.20 6.51 16.00
CA ASP A 43 4.47 6.14 14.62
C ASP A 43 3.36 6.64 13.71
N PHE A 44 3.65 7.62 12.86
CA PHE A 44 2.75 8.17 11.86
C PHE A 44 3.12 7.77 10.42
N LEU A 45 3.92 6.70 10.28
CA LEU A 45 4.24 6.09 8.98
C LEU A 45 3.70 4.66 8.84
N SER A 46 3.60 3.90 9.95
CA SER A 46 3.13 2.50 10.00
C SER A 46 3.81 1.59 8.98
N ALA A 47 5.13 1.76 8.79
CA ALA A 47 5.87 1.04 7.75
C ALA A 47 5.13 1.08 6.39
N TYR A 48 4.69 2.26 5.97
CA TYR A 48 3.92 2.49 4.73
C TYR A 48 2.58 1.75 4.70
N SER A 49 1.85 1.76 5.81
CA SER A 49 0.57 1.04 6.02
C SER A 49 0.71 -0.49 6.10
N ALA A 50 1.85 -1.02 6.52
CA ALA A 50 2.02 -2.46 6.73
C ALA A 50 1.62 -2.89 8.15
N VAL A 51 1.69 -2.01 9.15
CA VAL A 51 1.35 -2.30 10.55
C VAL A 51 0.00 -1.67 10.96
N ASN A 52 -1.03 -1.88 10.15
CA ASN A 52 -2.38 -1.39 10.46
C ASN A 52 -2.88 -1.86 11.82
N GLN A 53 -2.59 -3.11 12.19
CA GLN A 53 -2.96 -3.74 13.45
C GLN A 53 -2.09 -3.30 14.65
N GLY A 54 -1.16 -2.35 14.43
CA GLY A 54 -0.20 -1.90 15.43
C GLY A 54 1.03 -2.80 15.55
N HIS A 55 2.10 -2.22 16.09
CA HIS A 55 3.35 -2.95 16.32
C HIS A 55 3.17 -4.08 17.34
N CYS A 56 3.77 -5.22 17.07
CA CYS A 56 3.85 -6.37 18.00
C CYS A 56 2.50 -6.81 18.58
N HIS A 57 1.46 -6.84 17.76
CA HIS A 57 0.13 -7.26 18.19
C HIS A 57 0.16 -8.69 18.75
N HIS A 58 -0.35 -8.89 19.96
CA HIS A 58 -0.21 -10.14 20.71
C HIS A 58 -0.78 -11.38 20.00
N ARG A 59 -1.92 -11.23 19.28
CA ARG A 59 -2.52 -12.33 18.50
C ARG A 59 -1.63 -12.73 17.31
N LEU A 60 -0.96 -11.76 16.67
CA LEU A 60 -0.03 -12.04 15.56
C LEU A 60 1.24 -12.71 16.06
N ILE A 61 1.79 -12.26 17.21
CA ILE A 61 2.92 -12.95 17.87
C ILE A 61 2.55 -14.39 18.19
N GLN A 62 1.36 -14.64 18.72
CA GLN A 62 0.89 -15.98 19.01
C GLN A 62 0.77 -16.82 17.73
N ALA A 63 0.14 -16.30 16.69
CA ALA A 63 -0.06 -17.02 15.44
C ALA A 63 1.27 -17.46 14.80
N ILE A 64 2.23 -16.52 14.67
CA ILE A 64 3.55 -16.83 14.11
C ILE A 64 4.33 -17.82 14.97
N SER A 65 4.29 -17.67 16.30
CA SER A 65 5.01 -18.55 17.22
C SER A 65 4.48 -19.99 17.20
N VAL A 66 3.16 -20.15 17.17
CA VAL A 66 2.50 -21.47 17.09
C VAL A 66 2.78 -22.13 15.74
N GLN A 67 2.62 -21.39 14.64
CA GLN A 67 2.82 -21.97 13.30
C GLN A 67 4.28 -22.27 13.01
N ALA A 68 5.23 -21.46 13.52
CA ALA A 68 6.65 -21.68 13.35
C ALA A 68 7.14 -23.00 14.01
N GLN A 69 6.45 -23.48 15.05
CA GLN A 69 6.73 -24.77 15.71
C GLN A 69 6.14 -25.98 14.97
N LYS A 70 5.24 -25.75 13.99
CA LYS A 70 4.60 -26.83 13.23
C LYS A 70 5.24 -27.01 11.86
N LEU A 71 5.12 -26.00 11.02
CA LEU A 71 5.59 -26.01 9.64
C LEU A 71 5.71 -24.58 9.13
N THR A 72 6.90 -24.17 8.70
CA THR A 72 7.17 -22.84 8.18
C THR A 72 7.01 -22.76 6.67
N LEU A 73 7.47 -23.79 5.94
CA LEU A 73 7.48 -23.85 4.48
C LEU A 73 7.29 -25.27 3.98
N SER A 74 6.37 -25.49 3.04
CA SER A 74 6.16 -26.76 2.35
C SER A 74 6.48 -26.71 0.86
N SER A 75 6.72 -25.50 0.30
CA SER A 75 6.63 -25.21 -1.12
C SER A 75 5.23 -25.49 -1.71
N ARG A 76 5.03 -25.25 -3.03
CA ARG A 76 3.78 -25.60 -3.72
C ARG A 76 3.84 -27.00 -4.36
N ALA A 77 4.91 -27.74 -4.13
CA ALA A 77 5.00 -29.16 -4.49
C ALA A 77 4.07 -30.05 -3.65
N PHE A 78 3.68 -29.56 -2.47
CA PHE A 78 2.79 -30.23 -1.54
C PHE A 78 1.67 -29.30 -1.09
N HIS A 79 0.54 -29.88 -0.69
CA HIS A 79 -0.49 -29.13 0.04
C HIS A 79 -0.06 -28.87 1.49
N ASN A 80 -0.62 -27.81 2.11
CA ASN A 80 -0.49 -27.57 3.54
C ASN A 80 -1.87 -27.20 4.13
N ASP A 81 -1.99 -27.29 5.44
CA ASP A 81 -3.25 -27.10 6.16
C ASP A 81 -3.70 -25.62 6.31
N GLN A 82 -2.84 -24.66 5.96
CA GLN A 82 -3.14 -23.24 6.12
C GLN A 82 -3.61 -22.56 4.81
N LEU A 83 -2.99 -22.94 3.68
CA LEU A 83 -3.17 -22.24 2.42
C LEU A 83 -4.63 -22.17 1.96
N GLY A 84 -5.30 -23.31 1.84
CA GLY A 84 -6.69 -23.36 1.37
C GLY A 84 -7.66 -22.62 2.30
N GLN A 85 -7.37 -22.57 3.60
CA GLN A 85 -8.16 -21.80 4.57
C GLN A 85 -8.01 -20.30 4.33
N THR A 86 -6.78 -19.82 4.05
CA THR A 86 -6.50 -18.43 3.76
C THR A 86 -7.11 -18.01 2.42
N GLU A 87 -6.95 -18.86 1.38
CA GLU A 87 -7.57 -18.62 0.06
C GLU A 87 -9.09 -18.51 0.19
N LYS A 88 -9.73 -19.45 0.91
CA LYS A 88 -11.18 -19.41 1.17
C LYS A 88 -11.58 -18.13 1.91
N LYS A 89 -10.90 -17.79 3.00
CA LYS A 89 -11.21 -16.60 3.80
C LYS A 89 -11.16 -15.31 2.98
N LEU A 90 -10.11 -15.15 2.18
CA LEU A 90 -9.95 -13.98 1.30
C LEU A 90 -11.01 -13.96 0.19
N ALA A 91 -11.26 -15.11 -0.45
CA ALA A 91 -12.25 -15.23 -1.51
C ALA A 91 -13.66 -14.85 -0.99
N GLU A 92 -14.09 -15.44 0.12
CA GLU A 92 -15.40 -15.18 0.73
C GLU A 92 -15.51 -13.73 1.24
N LYS A 93 -14.46 -13.19 1.86
CA LYS A 93 -14.44 -11.82 2.41
C LYS A 93 -14.61 -10.76 1.35
N PHE A 94 -13.96 -10.92 0.20
CA PHE A 94 -13.92 -9.92 -0.86
C PHE A 94 -14.78 -10.27 -2.09
N GLY A 95 -15.48 -11.42 -2.08
CA GLY A 95 -16.41 -11.80 -3.12
C GLY A 95 -15.76 -12.25 -4.44
N TYR A 96 -14.67 -13.00 -4.37
CA TYR A 96 -13.97 -13.56 -5.53
C TYR A 96 -13.97 -15.09 -5.52
N ASP A 97 -13.72 -15.69 -6.70
CA ASP A 97 -13.72 -17.15 -6.84
C ASP A 97 -12.36 -17.75 -6.47
N LYS A 98 -11.26 -17.04 -6.76
CA LYS A 98 -9.88 -17.53 -6.64
C LYS A 98 -8.93 -16.51 -6.05
N VAL A 99 -7.95 -17.03 -5.33
CA VAL A 99 -6.87 -16.28 -4.69
C VAL A 99 -5.53 -16.90 -5.05
N LEU A 100 -4.57 -16.07 -5.47
CA LEU A 100 -3.18 -16.44 -5.65
C LEU A 100 -2.34 -15.70 -4.62
N LEU A 101 -1.76 -16.43 -3.66
CA LEU A 101 -0.89 -15.84 -2.65
C LEU A 101 0.56 -15.74 -3.15
N MET A 102 1.14 -14.55 -2.95
CA MET A 102 2.54 -14.22 -3.23
C MET A 102 3.17 -13.64 -1.95
N ASN A 103 4.36 -13.05 -2.04
CA ASN A 103 5.07 -12.51 -0.87
C ASN A 103 5.03 -10.98 -0.82
N THR A 104 5.61 -10.33 -1.82
CA THR A 104 5.67 -8.86 -1.87
C THR A 104 4.55 -8.27 -2.70
N GLY A 105 4.23 -6.99 -2.48
CA GLY A 105 3.23 -6.29 -3.28
C GLY A 105 3.59 -6.27 -4.77
N VAL A 106 4.88 -6.12 -5.10
CA VAL A 106 5.32 -6.13 -6.51
C VAL A 106 5.12 -7.50 -7.16
N GLU A 107 5.26 -8.62 -6.42
CA GLU A 107 4.93 -9.94 -6.96
C GLU A 107 3.44 -10.08 -7.26
N ALA A 108 2.57 -9.50 -6.43
CA ALA A 108 1.14 -9.44 -6.74
C ALA A 108 0.85 -8.61 -8.00
N GLY A 109 1.50 -7.44 -8.15
CA GLY A 109 1.40 -6.61 -9.35
C GLY A 109 1.90 -7.34 -10.60
N GLU A 110 3.06 -7.96 -10.57
CA GLU A 110 3.61 -8.78 -11.66
C GLU A 110 2.65 -9.94 -12.03
N SER A 111 2.08 -10.60 -11.02
CA SER A 111 1.11 -11.68 -11.22
C SER A 111 -0.17 -11.18 -11.89
N ALA A 112 -0.69 -10.02 -11.47
CA ALA A 112 -1.88 -9.42 -12.08
C ALA A 112 -1.65 -9.02 -13.54
N ILE A 113 -0.50 -8.45 -13.86
CA ILE A 113 -0.13 -8.11 -15.26
C ILE A 113 0.00 -9.36 -16.10
N LYS A 114 0.62 -10.42 -15.58
CA LYS A 114 0.71 -11.71 -16.29
C LYS A 114 -0.67 -12.32 -16.52
N LEU A 115 -1.54 -12.31 -15.49
CA LEU A 115 -2.94 -12.77 -15.60
C LEU A 115 -3.71 -11.97 -16.65
N ALA A 116 -3.63 -10.64 -16.60
CA ALA A 116 -4.34 -9.78 -17.55
C ALA A 116 -3.88 -9.99 -18.98
N ARG A 117 -2.56 -10.12 -19.22
CA ARG A 117 -2.00 -10.42 -20.55
C ARG A 117 -2.43 -11.81 -21.03
N LYS A 118 -2.37 -12.82 -20.16
CA LYS A 118 -2.75 -14.18 -20.54
C LYS A 118 -4.25 -14.29 -20.84
N TRP A 119 -5.10 -13.69 -20.01
CA TRP A 119 -6.54 -13.56 -20.27
C TRP A 119 -6.80 -12.83 -21.60
N ALA A 120 -6.05 -11.77 -21.87
CA ALA A 120 -6.21 -11.00 -23.09
C ALA A 120 -5.91 -11.85 -24.35
N TYR A 121 -4.93 -12.73 -24.30
CA TYR A 121 -4.60 -13.63 -25.41
C TYR A 121 -5.56 -14.80 -25.53
N GLU A 122 -5.90 -15.45 -24.43
CA GLU A 122 -6.67 -16.69 -24.43
C GLU A 122 -8.20 -16.48 -24.46
N VAL A 123 -8.69 -15.38 -23.86
CA VAL A 123 -10.11 -15.11 -23.70
C VAL A 123 -10.59 -13.93 -24.57
N LYS A 124 -9.91 -12.78 -24.48
CA LYS A 124 -10.29 -11.58 -25.26
C LYS A 124 -9.91 -11.71 -26.74
N GLY A 125 -8.89 -12.52 -27.09
CA GLY A 125 -8.45 -12.76 -28.46
C GLY A 125 -7.48 -11.70 -29.00
N ILE A 126 -6.78 -10.99 -28.16
CA ILE A 126 -5.70 -10.06 -28.57
C ILE A 126 -4.57 -10.87 -29.23
N PRO A 127 -4.01 -10.40 -30.37
CA PRO A 127 -2.88 -11.08 -31.00
C PRO A 127 -1.69 -11.18 -30.06
N ASN A 128 -0.95 -12.30 -30.13
CA ASN A 128 0.19 -12.57 -29.26
C ASN A 128 1.21 -11.41 -29.24
N ASN A 129 1.71 -11.07 -28.06
CA ASN A 129 2.64 -9.98 -27.79
C ASN A 129 2.09 -8.55 -28.02
N GLN A 130 0.78 -8.36 -28.21
CA GLN A 130 0.18 -7.04 -28.43
C GLN A 130 -0.62 -6.52 -27.24
N ALA A 131 -0.84 -7.31 -26.20
CA ALA A 131 -1.59 -6.89 -25.03
C ALA A 131 -0.93 -5.72 -24.29
N GLN A 132 -1.69 -4.66 -24.06
CA GLN A 132 -1.26 -3.43 -23.41
C GLN A 132 -1.99 -3.25 -22.07
N ILE A 133 -1.27 -2.70 -21.10
CA ILE A 133 -1.79 -2.36 -19.78
C ILE A 133 -1.75 -0.83 -19.63
N ILE A 134 -2.90 -0.22 -19.38
CA ILE A 134 -2.96 1.19 -19.03
C ILE A 134 -2.60 1.34 -17.55
N VAL A 135 -1.80 2.33 -17.22
CA VAL A 135 -1.44 2.73 -15.85
C VAL A 135 -1.58 4.25 -15.70
N ALA A 136 -1.87 4.71 -14.49
CA ALA A 136 -1.91 6.13 -14.20
C ALA A 136 -0.50 6.70 -13.97
N GLU A 137 -0.25 7.93 -14.38
CA GLU A 137 0.95 8.68 -13.98
C GLU A 137 1.00 8.83 -12.47
N GLY A 138 2.20 8.88 -11.89
CA GLY A 138 2.39 8.89 -10.44
C GLY A 138 2.17 7.54 -9.76
N ASN A 139 1.94 6.45 -10.52
CA ASN A 139 1.75 5.12 -9.94
C ASN A 139 3.01 4.61 -9.23
N PHE A 140 2.76 3.81 -8.19
CA PHE A 140 3.82 3.05 -7.51
C PHE A 140 3.31 1.67 -7.11
N TRP A 141 3.86 0.62 -7.73
CA TRP A 141 3.55 -0.76 -7.36
C TRP A 141 4.80 -1.66 -7.21
N GLY A 142 6.00 -1.04 -7.15
CA GLY A 142 7.26 -1.73 -6.87
C GLY A 142 8.46 -1.18 -7.60
N ARG A 143 9.56 -1.93 -7.53
CA ARG A 143 10.87 -1.55 -8.07
C ARG A 143 11.48 -2.61 -9.00
N THR A 144 10.71 -3.61 -9.47
CA THR A 144 11.14 -4.55 -10.51
C THR A 144 11.20 -3.87 -11.87
N ILE A 145 11.84 -4.51 -12.84
CA ILE A 145 11.93 -3.96 -14.20
C ILE A 145 10.54 -3.68 -14.78
N ALA A 146 9.56 -4.58 -14.62
CA ALA A 146 8.20 -4.30 -15.10
C ALA A 146 7.54 -3.13 -14.36
N ALA A 147 7.70 -3.05 -13.03
CA ALA A 147 7.15 -1.95 -12.24
C ALA A 147 7.73 -0.59 -12.67
N ILE A 148 9.04 -0.47 -12.77
CA ILE A 148 9.68 0.78 -13.20
C ILE A 148 9.42 1.12 -14.67
N SER A 149 9.12 0.13 -15.52
CA SER A 149 8.74 0.36 -16.92
C SER A 149 7.42 1.12 -17.05
N SER A 150 6.53 0.98 -16.07
CA SER A 150 5.26 1.69 -15.99
C SER A 150 5.34 3.00 -15.19
N SER A 151 6.44 3.26 -14.50
CA SER A 151 6.61 4.45 -13.67
C SER A 151 6.79 5.74 -14.49
N THR A 152 6.35 6.85 -13.91
CA THR A 152 6.65 8.22 -14.39
C THR A 152 7.60 8.97 -13.47
N ASP A 153 8.03 8.36 -12.36
CA ASP A 153 9.03 8.92 -11.45
C ASP A 153 10.46 8.65 -11.96
N PRO A 154 11.22 9.68 -12.41
CA PRO A 154 12.57 9.51 -12.92
C PRO A 154 13.52 8.82 -11.94
N SER A 155 13.35 9.05 -10.64
CA SER A 155 14.17 8.40 -9.60
C SER A 155 13.99 6.86 -9.57
N SER A 156 12.86 6.38 -10.09
CA SER A 156 12.55 4.96 -10.15
C SER A 156 13.10 4.26 -11.36
N TYR A 157 13.12 4.91 -12.53
CA TYR A 157 13.42 4.23 -13.79
C TYR A 157 14.71 4.70 -14.48
N HIS A 158 15.25 5.90 -14.17
CA HIS A 158 16.40 6.44 -14.89
C HIS A 158 17.62 5.50 -14.82
N ASN A 159 18.21 5.21 -15.97
CA ASN A 159 19.38 4.32 -16.16
C ASN A 159 19.18 2.83 -15.79
N PHE A 160 17.93 2.35 -15.65
CA PHE A 160 17.65 0.93 -15.40
C PHE A 160 17.10 0.16 -16.61
N GLY A 161 17.06 0.78 -17.81
CA GLY A 161 16.63 0.10 -19.03
C GLY A 161 17.55 -1.05 -19.46
N PRO A 162 17.11 -1.91 -20.43
CA PRO A 162 15.91 -1.78 -21.24
C PRO A 162 14.62 -2.09 -20.49
N TYR A 163 13.55 -1.38 -20.85
CA TYR A 163 12.26 -1.47 -20.15
C TYR A 163 11.34 -2.51 -20.78
N ALA A 164 10.46 -3.08 -19.95
CA ALA A 164 9.43 -4.01 -20.41
C ALA A 164 8.36 -3.25 -21.23
N PRO A 165 7.99 -3.73 -22.44
CA PRO A 165 7.00 -3.10 -23.30
C PRO A 165 5.56 -3.36 -22.84
N GLY A 166 4.61 -2.64 -23.47
CA GLY A 166 3.17 -2.88 -23.32
C GLY A 166 2.53 -2.14 -22.16
N PHE A 167 3.08 -0.98 -21.76
CA PHE A 167 2.46 -0.06 -20.81
C PHE A 167 2.06 1.25 -21.51
N ILE A 168 0.82 1.69 -21.27
CA ILE A 168 0.30 2.99 -21.68
C ILE A 168 0.14 3.82 -20.42
N LYS A 169 0.74 5.01 -20.37
CA LYS A 169 0.67 5.92 -19.24
C LYS A 169 -0.34 7.03 -19.56
N ILE A 170 -1.29 7.26 -18.65
CA ILE A 170 -2.28 8.34 -18.76
C ILE A 170 -2.28 9.18 -17.48
N PRO A 171 -2.67 10.45 -17.51
CA PRO A 171 -2.81 11.23 -16.28
C PRO A 171 -3.76 10.56 -15.28
N TYR A 172 -3.42 10.61 -13.99
CA TYR A 172 -4.31 10.14 -12.93
C TYR A 172 -5.56 11.02 -12.88
N ASN A 173 -6.73 10.43 -12.58
CA ASN A 173 -8.00 11.15 -12.51
C ASN A 173 -8.50 11.74 -13.87
N ASP A 174 -7.98 11.25 -14.99
CA ASP A 174 -8.38 11.69 -16.34
C ASP A 174 -9.20 10.62 -17.06
N LEU A 175 -10.54 10.73 -16.96
CA LEU A 175 -11.48 9.83 -17.63
C LEU A 175 -11.47 9.97 -19.15
N ALA A 176 -11.14 11.16 -19.69
CA ALA A 176 -11.12 11.38 -21.13
C ALA A 176 -9.94 10.65 -21.77
N SER A 177 -8.76 10.73 -21.15
CA SER A 177 -7.59 9.94 -21.56
C SER A 177 -7.84 8.44 -21.44
N LEU A 178 -8.48 7.98 -20.34
CA LEU A 178 -8.85 6.59 -20.18
C LEU A 178 -9.82 6.14 -21.30
N GLU A 179 -10.88 6.91 -21.55
CA GLU A 179 -11.88 6.59 -22.59
C GLU A 179 -11.26 6.52 -24.00
N ALA A 180 -10.27 7.36 -24.29
CA ALA A 180 -9.55 7.31 -25.56
C ALA A 180 -8.77 6.00 -25.71
N GLN A 181 -8.06 5.56 -24.66
CA GLN A 181 -7.19 4.40 -24.71
C GLN A 181 -7.94 3.06 -24.67
N VAL A 182 -9.01 2.93 -23.87
CA VAL A 182 -9.78 1.66 -23.77
C VAL A 182 -10.48 1.27 -25.06
N LYS A 183 -10.57 2.17 -26.06
CA LYS A 183 -11.11 1.89 -27.39
C LYS A 183 -10.14 1.08 -28.27
N ASP A 184 -8.85 1.06 -27.92
CA ASP A 184 -7.88 0.20 -28.61
C ASP A 184 -8.16 -1.27 -28.25
N PRO A 185 -8.43 -2.14 -29.23
CA PRO A 185 -8.74 -3.54 -28.98
C PRO A 185 -7.59 -4.31 -28.30
N ASN A 186 -6.36 -3.82 -28.38
CA ASN A 186 -5.19 -4.42 -27.75
C ASN A 186 -5.02 -4.07 -26.26
N VAL A 187 -5.85 -3.20 -25.71
CA VAL A 187 -5.81 -2.91 -24.28
C VAL A 187 -6.42 -4.06 -23.48
N ALA A 188 -5.61 -4.69 -22.65
CA ALA A 188 -6.00 -5.81 -21.79
C ALA A 188 -6.60 -5.35 -20.46
N ALA A 189 -5.96 -4.36 -19.82
CA ALA A 189 -6.35 -3.92 -18.49
C ALA A 189 -6.01 -2.45 -18.24
N PHE A 190 -6.70 -1.85 -17.25
CA PHE A 190 -6.34 -0.61 -16.58
C PHE A 190 -6.01 -0.94 -15.13
N MET A 191 -4.76 -0.67 -14.71
CA MET A 191 -4.29 -0.87 -13.33
C MET A 191 -4.11 0.48 -12.65
N VAL A 192 -4.74 0.65 -11.50
CA VAL A 192 -4.77 1.91 -10.76
C VAL A 192 -4.76 1.70 -9.25
N GLU A 193 -4.05 2.59 -8.52
CA GLU A 193 -4.24 2.75 -7.08
C GLU A 193 -5.51 3.58 -6.85
N PRO A 194 -6.47 3.14 -6.02
CA PRO A 194 -7.66 3.95 -5.70
C PRO A 194 -7.34 5.31 -5.08
N ILE A 195 -6.26 5.39 -4.31
CA ILE A 195 -5.60 6.61 -3.83
C ILE A 195 -4.10 6.37 -4.02
N GLN A 196 -3.43 7.26 -4.73
CA GLN A 196 -1.98 7.13 -4.92
C GLN A 196 -1.23 7.50 -3.65
N GLY A 197 -0.70 6.49 -2.95
CA GLY A 197 -0.05 6.69 -1.66
C GLY A 197 1.32 7.35 -1.78
N GLU A 198 2.20 6.82 -2.62
CA GLU A 198 3.58 7.28 -2.75
C GLU A 198 3.70 8.64 -3.49
N ALA A 199 2.77 8.97 -4.37
CA ALA A 199 2.69 10.28 -5.01
C ALA A 199 2.30 11.43 -4.04
N GLY A 200 2.03 11.13 -2.77
CA GLY A 200 1.68 12.11 -1.74
C GLY A 200 0.21 12.10 -1.35
N VAL A 201 -0.40 10.94 -1.26
CA VAL A 201 -1.82 10.73 -0.94
C VAL A 201 -2.73 11.51 -1.90
N VAL A 202 -2.62 11.20 -3.19
CA VAL A 202 -3.43 11.85 -4.22
C VAL A 202 -4.77 11.14 -4.33
N LEU A 203 -5.85 11.85 -3.98
CA LEU A 203 -7.21 11.36 -4.10
C LEU A 203 -7.77 11.68 -5.48
N PRO A 204 -8.54 10.78 -6.09
CA PRO A 204 -9.28 11.11 -7.31
C PRO A 204 -10.54 11.92 -6.99
N ASP A 205 -11.13 12.54 -8.01
CA ASP A 205 -12.45 13.16 -7.89
C ASP A 205 -13.52 12.11 -7.57
N ALA A 206 -14.56 12.53 -6.87
CA ALA A 206 -15.68 11.66 -6.53
C ALA A 206 -16.32 11.04 -7.78
N GLY A 207 -16.47 9.72 -7.78
CA GLY A 207 -17.02 8.95 -8.89
C GLY A 207 -16.01 8.59 -9.99
N TYR A 208 -14.73 8.93 -9.84
CA TYR A 208 -13.70 8.58 -10.82
C TYR A 208 -13.53 7.06 -10.95
N LEU A 209 -13.33 6.36 -9.84
CA LEU A 209 -13.12 4.89 -9.87
C LEU A 209 -14.33 4.17 -10.46
N LYS A 210 -15.55 4.61 -10.08
CA LYS A 210 -16.79 4.03 -10.61
C LYS A 210 -16.87 4.20 -12.13
N LYS A 211 -16.67 5.42 -12.64
CA LYS A 211 -16.72 5.68 -14.08
C LYS A 211 -15.59 4.98 -14.84
N ALA A 212 -14.39 4.92 -14.26
CA ALA A 212 -13.26 4.18 -14.84
C ALA A 212 -13.58 2.68 -14.97
N SER A 213 -14.12 2.07 -13.92
CA SER A 213 -14.56 0.67 -13.95
C SER A 213 -15.68 0.43 -14.98
N GLU A 214 -16.66 1.33 -15.08
CA GLU A 214 -17.72 1.26 -16.09
C GLU A 214 -17.18 1.38 -17.53
N LEU A 215 -16.21 2.27 -17.77
CA LEU A 215 -15.52 2.40 -19.07
C LEU A 215 -14.77 1.12 -19.41
N CYS A 216 -14.00 0.57 -18.49
CA CYS A 216 -13.28 -0.69 -18.67
C CYS A 216 -14.24 -1.82 -19.04
N LYS A 217 -15.31 -1.99 -18.27
CA LYS A 217 -16.33 -3.01 -18.52
C LYS A 217 -16.99 -2.87 -19.90
N LYS A 218 -17.34 -1.65 -20.30
CA LYS A 218 -17.94 -1.35 -21.60
C LYS A 218 -17.07 -1.79 -22.77
N HIS A 219 -15.73 -1.71 -22.63
CA HIS A 219 -14.76 -2.01 -23.68
C HIS A 219 -14.07 -3.38 -23.49
N ASN A 220 -14.59 -4.24 -22.60
CA ASN A 220 -13.97 -5.53 -22.28
C ASN A 220 -12.48 -5.40 -21.90
N VAL A 221 -12.19 -4.46 -21.02
CA VAL A 221 -10.86 -4.19 -20.41
C VAL A 221 -10.95 -4.53 -18.94
N LEU A 222 -9.99 -5.27 -18.39
CA LEU A 222 -9.99 -5.62 -16.97
C LEU A 222 -9.65 -4.39 -16.12
N PHE A 223 -10.42 -4.16 -15.05
CA PHE A 223 -10.14 -3.15 -14.05
C PHE A 223 -9.34 -3.78 -12.90
N ILE A 224 -8.08 -3.38 -12.71
CA ILE A 224 -7.19 -3.87 -11.66
C ILE A 224 -7.04 -2.79 -10.61
N ALA A 225 -7.46 -3.07 -9.38
CA ALA A 225 -7.26 -2.16 -8.25
C ALA A 225 -6.04 -2.60 -7.42
N ASP A 226 -5.05 -1.73 -7.33
CA ASP A 226 -3.94 -1.90 -6.40
C ASP A 226 -4.33 -1.33 -5.03
N GLU A 227 -4.85 -2.20 -4.19
CA GLU A 227 -5.25 -1.90 -2.80
C GLU A 227 -4.17 -2.30 -1.78
N ILE A 228 -2.93 -2.50 -2.23
CA ILE A 228 -1.82 -2.91 -1.35
C ILE A 228 -1.59 -1.91 -0.22
N GLN A 229 -1.72 -0.61 -0.49
CA GLN A 229 -1.58 0.43 0.52
C GLN A 229 -2.91 0.93 1.08
N THR A 230 -3.94 0.99 0.25
CA THR A 230 -5.23 1.61 0.56
C THR A 230 -6.22 0.66 1.20
N GLY A 231 -6.07 -0.64 0.99
CA GLY A 231 -6.96 -1.68 1.50
C GLY A 231 -6.78 -1.97 3.00
N LEU A 232 -7.53 -2.97 3.44
CA LEU A 232 -7.46 -3.54 4.79
C LEU A 232 -7.64 -2.48 5.89
N GLY A 233 -8.68 -1.64 5.73
CA GLY A 233 -9.13 -0.69 6.73
C GLY A 233 -8.46 0.68 6.68
N ARG A 234 -7.36 0.86 5.94
CA ARG A 234 -6.57 2.10 5.95
C ARG A 234 -7.39 3.36 5.68
N THR A 235 -8.36 3.29 4.78
CA THR A 235 -9.19 4.43 4.35
C THR A 235 -10.54 4.54 5.08
N GLY A 236 -10.77 3.74 6.13
CA GLY A 236 -12.06 3.66 6.84
C GLY A 236 -13.08 2.73 6.18
N ALA A 237 -12.65 1.95 5.19
CA ALA A 237 -13.40 0.86 4.57
C ALA A 237 -12.47 -0.34 4.37
N TRP A 238 -13.03 -1.55 4.13
CA TRP A 238 -12.21 -2.73 3.82
C TRP A 238 -11.30 -2.49 2.62
N LEU A 239 -11.83 -1.85 1.58
CA LEU A 239 -11.12 -1.45 0.37
C LEU A 239 -11.45 0.02 0.06
N ALA A 240 -10.53 0.78 -0.48
CA ALA A 240 -10.81 2.14 -0.92
C ALA A 240 -11.84 2.17 -2.06
N CYS A 241 -11.85 1.16 -2.93
CA CYS A 241 -12.87 0.96 -3.95
C CYS A 241 -14.29 0.89 -3.40
N HIS A 242 -14.49 0.44 -2.15
CA HIS A 242 -15.80 0.34 -1.53
C HIS A 242 -16.46 1.70 -1.28
N HIS A 243 -15.69 2.79 -1.18
CA HIS A 243 -16.24 4.14 -1.06
C HIS A 243 -17.07 4.56 -2.28
N GLU A 244 -16.81 3.95 -3.44
CA GLU A 244 -17.56 4.20 -4.69
C GLU A 244 -18.34 2.96 -5.18
N PHE A 245 -18.47 1.94 -4.34
CA PHE A 245 -19.15 0.68 -4.68
C PHE A 245 -18.56 -0.02 -5.91
N VAL A 246 -17.23 0.10 -6.11
CA VAL A 246 -16.50 -0.56 -7.20
C VAL A 246 -16.01 -1.93 -6.73
N HIS A 247 -16.28 -2.94 -7.57
CA HIS A 247 -15.72 -4.28 -7.43
C HIS A 247 -14.77 -4.53 -8.61
N PRO A 248 -13.44 -4.47 -8.42
CA PRO A 248 -12.48 -4.65 -9.51
C PRO A 248 -12.49 -6.08 -10.05
N ASP A 249 -12.09 -6.25 -11.32
CA ASP A 249 -11.92 -7.58 -11.92
C ASP A 249 -10.74 -8.32 -11.30
N ILE A 250 -9.68 -7.60 -10.95
CA ILE A 250 -8.52 -8.10 -10.22
C ILE A 250 -8.24 -7.16 -9.04
N LEU A 251 -8.18 -7.73 -7.85
CA LEU A 251 -7.85 -7.03 -6.61
C LEU A 251 -6.47 -7.45 -6.13
N LEU A 252 -5.63 -6.47 -5.79
CA LEU A 252 -4.32 -6.69 -5.16
C LEU A 252 -4.36 -6.32 -3.69
N LEU A 253 -3.88 -7.22 -2.82
CA LEU A 253 -3.70 -6.99 -1.40
C LEU A 253 -2.25 -7.27 -0.99
N GLY A 254 -1.78 -6.58 0.05
CA GLY A 254 -0.43 -6.77 0.59
C GLY A 254 -0.26 -5.99 1.88
N LYS A 255 0.96 -5.57 2.20
CA LYS A 255 1.27 -4.74 3.38
C LYS A 255 0.54 -5.22 4.66
N ALA A 256 -0.56 -4.56 5.04
CA ALA A 256 -1.33 -4.88 6.23
C ALA A 256 -1.96 -6.30 6.24
N LEU A 257 -1.90 -7.03 5.11
CA LEU A 257 -2.33 -8.43 5.06
C LEU A 257 -1.56 -9.30 6.05
N SER A 258 -0.35 -8.90 6.42
CA SER A 258 0.47 -9.59 7.43
C SER A 258 0.49 -8.90 8.80
N GLY A 259 -0.15 -7.73 8.94
CA GLY A 259 0.00 -6.93 10.16
C GLY A 259 1.46 -6.53 10.47
N GLY A 260 2.33 -6.54 9.46
CA GLY A 260 3.75 -6.18 9.60
C GLY A 260 4.67 -7.31 10.09
N PHE A 261 4.18 -8.56 10.18
CA PHE A 261 4.96 -9.68 10.72
C PHE A 261 5.80 -10.41 9.68
N MET A 262 5.31 -10.55 8.46
CA MET A 262 6.09 -11.13 7.38
C MET A 262 5.49 -10.80 6.01
N PRO A 263 6.30 -10.85 4.93
CA PRO A 263 5.79 -10.55 3.61
C PRO A 263 4.69 -11.54 3.18
N VAL A 264 3.52 -11.01 2.83
CA VAL A 264 2.45 -11.74 2.17
C VAL A 264 1.63 -10.76 1.32
N SER A 265 1.28 -11.20 0.12
CA SER A 265 0.39 -10.49 -0.80
C SER A 265 -0.56 -11.46 -1.47
N ALA A 266 -1.62 -10.94 -2.07
CA ALA A 266 -2.63 -11.74 -2.73
C ALA A 266 -3.14 -11.05 -4.00
N VAL A 267 -3.44 -11.86 -5.01
CA VAL A 267 -4.21 -11.49 -6.20
C VAL A 267 -5.52 -12.24 -6.15
N LEU A 268 -6.64 -11.52 -6.21
CA LEU A 268 -7.98 -12.09 -6.17
C LEU A 268 -8.68 -11.76 -7.49
N CYS A 269 -9.31 -12.75 -8.11
CA CYS A 269 -10.13 -12.54 -9.30
C CYS A 269 -11.09 -13.71 -9.52
N ARG A 270 -11.91 -13.59 -10.57
CA ARG A 270 -12.86 -14.65 -10.96
C ARG A 270 -12.14 -15.80 -11.65
N ASP A 271 -12.82 -16.96 -11.72
CA ASP A 271 -12.35 -18.19 -12.36
C ASP A 271 -11.87 -17.95 -13.79
N GLU A 272 -12.60 -17.22 -14.60
CA GLU A 272 -12.28 -16.96 -16.02
C GLU A 272 -10.95 -16.23 -16.22
N ILE A 273 -10.47 -15.51 -15.22
CA ILE A 273 -9.18 -14.83 -15.24
C ILE A 273 -8.10 -15.72 -14.61
N MET A 274 -8.32 -16.17 -13.37
CA MET A 274 -7.31 -16.92 -12.62
C MET A 274 -6.94 -18.25 -13.29
N LEU A 275 -7.91 -18.97 -13.83
CA LEU A 275 -7.72 -20.29 -14.40
C LEU A 275 -7.13 -20.26 -15.84
N THR A 276 -6.77 -19.08 -16.35
CA THR A 276 -5.92 -18.97 -17.55
C THR A 276 -4.50 -19.46 -17.26
N ILE A 277 -3.98 -19.22 -16.04
CA ILE A 277 -2.68 -19.77 -15.62
C ILE A 277 -2.80 -21.28 -15.36
N LYS A 278 -1.97 -22.07 -16.04
CA LYS A 278 -1.93 -23.53 -15.92
C LYS A 278 -0.78 -23.98 -14.99
N PRO A 279 -0.83 -25.21 -14.48
CA PRO A 279 0.27 -25.77 -13.67
C PRO A 279 1.63 -25.61 -14.35
N GLY A 280 2.59 -25.06 -13.61
CA GLY A 280 3.96 -24.81 -14.08
C GLY A 280 4.24 -23.47 -14.73
N GLU A 281 3.21 -22.66 -15.02
CA GLU A 281 3.38 -21.39 -15.74
C GLU A 281 3.67 -20.18 -14.83
N HIS A 282 3.32 -20.30 -13.55
CA HIS A 282 3.56 -19.24 -12.56
C HIS A 282 3.69 -19.83 -11.16
N GLY A 283 4.48 -19.18 -10.31
CA GLY A 283 4.65 -19.63 -8.92
C GLY A 283 5.69 -18.84 -8.15
N SER A 284 5.84 -19.24 -6.88
CA SER A 284 6.82 -18.69 -5.95
C SER A 284 7.19 -19.79 -4.94
N THR A 285 8.44 -19.81 -4.51
CA THR A 285 8.89 -20.74 -3.46
C THR A 285 8.17 -20.49 -2.14
N PHE A 286 8.00 -19.22 -1.77
CA PHE A 286 7.41 -18.82 -0.49
C PHE A 286 5.94 -18.40 -0.58
N GLY A 287 5.40 -18.14 -1.77
CA GLY A 287 4.00 -17.74 -1.94
C GLY A 287 3.03 -18.78 -1.39
N GLY A 288 2.18 -18.40 -0.43
CA GLY A 288 1.24 -19.30 0.25
C GLY A 288 1.89 -20.24 1.27
N ASN A 289 3.05 -19.88 1.82
CA ASN A 289 3.66 -20.65 2.90
C ASN A 289 2.79 -20.66 4.17
N PRO A 290 2.80 -21.76 4.96
CA PRO A 290 1.92 -21.90 6.12
C PRO A 290 2.07 -20.77 7.15
N LEU A 291 3.28 -20.27 7.33
CA LEU A 291 3.56 -19.23 8.32
C LEU A 291 2.89 -17.89 7.94
N ALA A 292 3.05 -17.48 6.69
CA ALA A 292 2.40 -16.27 6.17
C ALA A 292 0.87 -16.40 6.15
N CYS A 293 0.35 -17.57 5.78
CA CYS A 293 -1.08 -17.86 5.79
C CYS A 293 -1.70 -17.75 7.20
N ALA A 294 -1.05 -18.37 8.19
CA ALA A 294 -1.52 -18.30 9.58
C ALA A 294 -1.55 -16.85 10.11
N VAL A 295 -0.52 -16.08 9.80
CA VAL A 295 -0.45 -14.66 10.18
C VAL A 295 -1.52 -13.85 9.45
N ALA A 296 -1.69 -14.03 8.13
CA ALA A 296 -2.68 -13.29 7.34
C ALA A 296 -4.11 -13.54 7.81
N ASN A 297 -4.45 -14.79 8.16
CA ASN A 297 -5.76 -15.13 8.71
C ASN A 297 -6.07 -14.33 9.97
N VAL A 298 -5.12 -14.27 10.90
CA VAL A 298 -5.29 -13.54 12.18
C VAL A 298 -5.25 -12.02 11.95
N ALA A 299 -4.44 -11.53 11.01
CA ALA A 299 -4.39 -10.10 10.69
C ALA A 299 -5.74 -9.56 10.19
N ILE A 300 -6.48 -10.37 9.40
CA ILE A 300 -7.83 -10.03 8.94
C ILE A 300 -8.82 -10.06 10.11
N ASP A 301 -8.75 -11.09 10.98
CA ASP A 301 -9.65 -11.20 12.14
C ASP A 301 -9.49 -10.01 13.10
N ILE A 302 -8.27 -9.54 13.34
CA ILE A 302 -8.02 -8.37 14.20
C ILE A 302 -8.70 -7.12 13.65
N LEU A 303 -8.67 -6.89 12.34
CA LEU A 303 -9.31 -5.70 11.75
C LEU A 303 -10.83 -5.69 12.01
N GLU A 304 -11.46 -6.84 12.07
CA GLU A 304 -12.89 -7.02 12.32
C GLU A 304 -13.20 -7.03 13.82
N ASP A 305 -12.54 -7.91 14.58
CA ASP A 305 -12.81 -8.13 16.00
C ASP A 305 -12.55 -6.90 16.88
N GLU A 306 -11.65 -6.01 16.46
CA GLU A 306 -11.24 -4.82 17.19
C GLU A 306 -11.76 -3.52 16.55
N ASP A 307 -12.73 -3.62 15.63
CA ASP A 307 -13.40 -2.49 14.93
C ASP A 307 -12.41 -1.46 14.34
N LEU A 308 -11.23 -1.94 13.87
CA LEU A 308 -10.15 -1.05 13.43
C LEU A 308 -10.51 -0.23 12.19
N ILE A 309 -11.42 -0.72 11.35
CA ILE A 309 -11.91 -0.02 10.15
C ILE A 309 -12.76 1.19 10.57
N GLU A 310 -13.69 0.99 11.50
CA GLU A 310 -14.50 2.09 12.04
C GLU A 310 -13.64 3.09 12.81
N ASN A 311 -12.65 2.61 13.57
CA ASN A 311 -11.69 3.48 14.24
C ASN A 311 -10.89 4.32 13.24
N ALA A 312 -10.46 3.74 12.10
CA ALA A 312 -9.76 4.46 11.06
C ALA A 312 -10.60 5.60 10.45
N GLU A 313 -11.90 5.37 10.25
CA GLU A 313 -12.82 6.43 9.79
C GLU A 313 -12.93 7.54 10.84
N LYS A 314 -13.24 7.20 12.10
CA LYS A 314 -13.42 8.18 13.20
C LYS A 314 -12.15 8.98 13.49
N ARG A 315 -10.99 8.29 13.57
CA ARG A 315 -9.72 8.97 13.86
C ARG A 315 -9.22 9.75 12.64
N GLY A 316 -9.48 9.25 11.44
CA GLY A 316 -9.19 9.96 10.20
C GLY A 316 -9.96 11.27 10.09
N GLN A 317 -11.25 11.26 10.40
CA GLN A 317 -12.06 12.48 10.46
C GLN A 317 -11.52 13.46 11.51
N GLN A 318 -11.21 12.99 12.72
CA GLN A 318 -10.60 13.82 13.78
C GLN A 318 -9.31 14.48 13.30
N LEU A 319 -8.43 13.72 12.67
CA LEU A 319 -7.16 14.24 12.13
C LEU A 319 -7.38 15.27 11.03
N MET A 320 -8.27 15.01 10.08
CA MET A 320 -8.56 15.92 8.98
C MET A 320 -9.19 17.24 9.44
N GLU A 321 -10.14 17.22 10.38
CA GLU A 321 -10.74 18.42 10.99
C GLU A 321 -9.67 19.27 11.69
N PHE A 322 -8.78 18.61 12.43
CA PHE A 322 -7.65 19.29 13.07
C PHE A 322 -6.70 19.90 12.02
N LEU A 323 -6.31 19.16 11.00
CA LEU A 323 -5.39 19.65 9.95
C LEU A 323 -5.98 20.81 9.15
N GLN A 324 -7.29 20.81 8.85
CA GLN A 324 -7.98 21.94 8.23
C GLN A 324 -7.96 23.19 9.12
N THR A 325 -8.16 23.00 10.43
CA THR A 325 -8.06 24.10 11.41
C THR A 325 -6.62 24.63 11.48
N LEU A 326 -5.62 23.75 11.51
CA LEU A 326 -4.21 24.14 11.54
C LEU A 326 -3.82 24.91 10.26
N LYS A 327 -4.28 24.45 9.10
CA LYS A 327 -4.05 25.15 7.82
C LYS A 327 -4.53 26.61 7.87
N SER A 328 -5.61 26.91 8.59
CA SER A 328 -6.10 28.29 8.73
C SER A 328 -5.22 29.19 9.63
N LYS A 329 -4.33 28.57 10.43
CA LYS A 329 -3.45 29.26 11.38
C LYS A 329 -2.04 29.55 10.83
N THR A 330 -1.64 28.91 9.73
CA THR A 330 -0.30 29.07 9.16
C THR A 330 -0.31 29.08 7.65
N ALA A 331 0.50 29.95 7.03
CA ALA A 331 0.70 30.00 5.58
C ALA A 331 1.62 28.85 5.06
N LEU A 332 2.23 28.09 5.97
CA LEU A 332 3.14 27.00 5.63
C LEU A 332 2.43 25.79 5.02
N ILE A 333 1.13 25.63 5.26
CA ILE A 333 0.34 24.53 4.73
C ILE A 333 -0.41 24.96 3.46
N ARG A 334 -0.03 24.41 2.31
CA ARG A 334 -0.71 24.62 1.03
C ARG A 334 -2.03 23.85 0.99
N GLU A 335 -1.97 22.56 1.31
CA GLU A 335 -3.12 21.66 1.23
C GLU A 335 -3.05 20.57 2.31
N VAL A 336 -4.23 20.12 2.76
CA VAL A 336 -4.39 18.90 3.55
C VAL A 336 -5.41 18.00 2.86
N ARG A 337 -5.10 16.74 2.72
CA ARG A 337 -5.94 15.75 2.06
C ARG A 337 -5.80 14.37 2.68
N GLY A 338 -6.80 13.53 2.51
CA GLY A 338 -6.77 12.18 3.05
C GLY A 338 -8.13 11.50 3.08
N LYS A 339 -8.11 10.21 3.37
CA LYS A 339 -9.28 9.37 3.58
C LYS A 339 -8.98 8.35 4.67
N GLY A 340 -9.83 8.28 5.71
CA GLY A 340 -9.53 7.50 6.90
C GLY A 340 -8.18 7.91 7.51
N LEU A 341 -7.33 6.96 7.84
CA LEU A 341 -5.98 7.19 8.37
C LEU A 341 -4.87 7.14 7.28
N LEU A 342 -5.19 7.56 6.07
CA LEU A 342 -4.23 7.84 5.00
C LEU A 342 -4.33 9.32 4.66
N CYS A 343 -3.52 10.15 5.32
CA CYS A 343 -3.56 11.62 5.20
C CYS A 343 -2.22 12.18 4.77
N ALA A 344 -2.23 13.38 4.21
CA ALA A 344 -1.03 14.14 3.88
C ALA A 344 -1.22 15.63 4.12
N ILE A 345 -0.10 16.28 4.43
CA ILE A 345 0.06 17.73 4.45
C ILE A 345 0.99 18.10 3.28
N GLU A 346 0.57 19.01 2.43
CA GLU A 346 1.43 19.60 1.43
C GLU A 346 1.94 20.94 1.94
N ILE A 347 3.25 21.07 2.02
CA ILE A 347 3.93 22.28 2.47
C ILE A 347 3.94 23.31 1.34
N ASN A 348 3.74 24.58 1.68
CA ASN A 348 3.71 25.67 0.73
C ASN A 348 5.12 26.13 0.32
N THR A 349 5.86 25.20 -0.26
CA THR A 349 7.22 25.38 -0.80
C THR A 349 7.35 24.64 -2.12
N ASP A 350 8.47 24.82 -2.81
CA ASP A 350 8.82 24.01 -3.97
C ASP A 350 9.13 22.55 -3.56
N GLU A 351 9.01 21.60 -4.50
CA GLU A 351 9.17 20.17 -4.19
C GLU A 351 10.60 19.79 -3.76
N ASP A 352 11.61 20.51 -4.22
CA ASP A 352 13.03 20.31 -3.85
C ASP A 352 13.45 21.05 -2.57
N SER A 353 12.50 21.76 -1.93
CA SER A 353 12.76 22.46 -0.67
C SER A 353 13.01 21.49 0.49
N PRO A 354 14.00 21.76 1.38
CA PRO A 354 14.27 20.92 2.54
C PRO A 354 13.23 21.04 3.67
N VAL A 355 12.31 21.99 3.60
CA VAL A 355 11.39 22.36 4.71
C VAL A 355 10.57 21.18 5.20
N ALA A 356 10.00 20.36 4.30
CA ALA A 356 9.25 19.18 4.72
C ALA A 356 10.10 18.15 5.49
N TRP A 357 11.38 18.03 5.11
CA TRP A 357 12.34 17.19 5.83
C TRP A 357 12.66 17.75 7.21
N GLU A 358 12.89 19.06 7.31
CA GLU A 358 13.17 19.77 8.58
C GLU A 358 11.99 19.63 9.54
N ILE A 359 10.74 19.81 9.07
CA ILE A 359 9.52 19.57 9.84
C ILE A 359 9.48 18.13 10.38
N CYS A 360 9.83 17.14 9.57
CA CYS A 360 9.86 15.74 10.03
C CYS A 360 10.97 15.50 11.07
N LEU A 361 12.10 16.19 11.00
CA LEU A 361 13.11 16.17 12.05
C LEU A 361 12.61 16.80 13.35
N ASP A 362 11.82 17.87 13.27
CA ASP A 362 11.22 18.50 14.45
C ASP A 362 10.10 17.65 15.05
N PHE A 363 9.29 16.97 14.22
CA PHE A 363 8.39 15.92 14.70
C PHE A 363 9.14 14.83 15.47
N MET A 364 10.25 14.31 14.93
CA MET A 364 11.09 13.32 15.62
C MET A 364 11.59 13.84 16.96
N ARG A 365 12.06 15.11 17.02
CA ARG A 365 12.50 15.74 18.27
C ARG A 365 11.37 15.84 19.27
N ALA A 366 10.16 16.13 18.82
CA ALA A 366 8.94 16.25 19.64
C ALA A 366 8.27 14.91 20.00
N GLY A 367 8.71 13.78 19.44
CA GLY A 367 8.19 12.45 19.76
C GLY A 367 7.14 11.88 18.80
N LEU A 368 7.12 12.35 17.55
CA LEU A 368 6.30 11.81 16.47
C LEU A 368 7.19 11.47 15.28
N LEU A 369 6.95 10.32 14.62
CA LEU A 369 7.70 9.92 13.42
C LEU A 369 6.80 9.98 12.20
N ALA A 370 7.15 10.86 11.27
CA ALA A 370 6.59 10.95 9.94
C ALA A 370 7.75 11.16 8.94
N LYS A 371 7.48 10.99 7.66
CA LYS A 371 8.50 11.17 6.62
C LYS A 371 7.91 11.87 5.41
N PRO A 372 8.66 12.77 4.75
CA PRO A 372 8.24 13.34 3.49
C PRO A 372 8.11 12.25 2.41
N THR A 373 7.17 12.43 1.52
CA THR A 373 7.00 11.67 0.30
C THR A 373 6.89 12.63 -0.88
N HIS A 374 7.69 12.45 -1.91
CA HIS A 374 7.79 13.39 -3.04
C HIS A 374 7.90 14.87 -2.60
N GLY A 375 9.08 15.22 -2.10
CA GLY A 375 9.48 16.59 -1.85
C GLY A 375 8.75 17.24 -0.66
N ASN A 376 7.80 18.12 -0.97
CA ASN A 376 7.12 18.97 0.00
C ASN A 376 5.87 18.36 0.64
N LYS A 377 5.64 17.05 0.51
CA LYS A 377 4.47 16.37 1.05
C LYS A 377 4.84 15.50 2.24
N ILE A 378 4.15 15.63 3.37
CA ILE A 378 4.35 14.82 4.58
C ILE A 378 3.14 13.90 4.73
N ARG A 379 3.38 12.58 4.69
CA ARG A 379 2.33 11.58 4.90
C ARG A 379 2.14 11.31 6.39
N LEU A 380 0.88 11.24 6.80
CA LEU A 380 0.43 10.92 8.15
C LEU A 380 -0.48 9.68 8.09
N ALA A 381 0.06 8.55 8.48
CA ALA A 381 -0.63 7.26 8.40
C ALA A 381 -0.31 6.38 9.63
N PRO A 382 -0.84 6.70 10.82
CA PRO A 382 -0.60 5.92 12.03
C PRO A 382 -1.23 4.53 11.94
N PRO A 383 -0.85 3.56 12.79
CA PRO A 383 -1.59 2.30 12.95
C PRO A 383 -3.07 2.55 13.26
N LEU A 384 -3.95 1.66 12.75
CA LEU A 384 -5.41 1.82 12.93
C LEU A 384 -5.86 1.63 14.38
N THR A 385 -4.98 1.11 15.23
CA THR A 385 -5.19 0.96 16.68
C THR A 385 -5.06 2.27 17.46
N ILE A 386 -4.74 3.38 16.79
CA ILE A 386 -4.57 4.68 17.46
C ILE A 386 -5.85 5.08 18.21
N THR A 387 -5.71 5.39 19.48
CA THR A 387 -6.82 5.85 20.32
C THR A 387 -7.11 7.33 20.12
N LYS A 388 -8.28 7.79 20.61
CA LYS A 388 -8.62 9.21 20.60
C LYS A 388 -7.57 10.06 21.32
N VAL A 389 -7.10 9.62 22.49
CA VAL A 389 -6.11 10.33 23.31
C VAL A 389 -4.77 10.42 22.62
N GLU A 390 -4.31 9.32 22.00
CA GLU A 390 -3.06 9.31 21.24
C GLU A 390 -3.13 10.20 19.99
N MET A 391 -4.30 10.27 19.34
CA MET A 391 -4.52 11.19 18.24
C MET A 391 -4.50 12.66 18.72
N GLU A 392 -5.10 12.97 19.88
CA GLU A 392 -5.03 14.31 20.49
C GLU A 392 -3.58 14.69 20.79
N GLN A 393 -2.79 13.79 21.40
CA GLN A 393 -1.35 14.00 21.64
C GLN A 393 -0.58 14.26 20.34
N ALA A 394 -0.86 13.50 19.28
CA ALA A 394 -0.24 13.70 17.97
C ALA A 394 -0.58 15.08 17.39
N CYS A 395 -1.86 15.48 17.49
CA CYS A 395 -2.32 16.80 17.05
C CYS A 395 -1.60 17.94 17.77
N GLU A 396 -1.40 17.82 19.10
CA GLU A 396 -0.65 18.80 19.90
C GLU A 396 0.82 18.92 19.43
N ILE A 397 1.47 17.79 19.14
CA ILE A 397 2.83 17.78 18.61
C ILE A 397 2.89 18.46 17.23
N ILE A 398 1.97 18.09 16.34
CA ILE A 398 1.89 18.65 14.98
C ILE A 398 1.66 20.16 15.06
N GLU A 399 0.70 20.62 15.85
CA GLU A 399 0.41 22.06 16.00
C GLU A 399 1.62 22.83 16.52
N LYS A 400 2.26 22.32 17.59
CA LYS A 400 3.44 22.96 18.17
C LYS A 400 4.57 23.11 17.19
N VAL A 401 4.83 22.10 16.37
CA VAL A 401 5.89 22.16 15.36
C VAL A 401 5.53 23.17 14.27
N PHE A 402 4.32 23.12 13.70
CA PHE A 402 3.92 24.04 12.63
C PHE A 402 3.81 25.50 13.06
N LEU A 403 3.45 25.77 14.30
CA LEU A 403 3.38 27.14 14.84
C LEU A 403 4.75 27.66 15.31
N GLY A 404 5.78 26.82 15.31
CA GLY A 404 7.17 27.20 15.57
C GLY A 404 7.92 27.71 14.33
N TYR A 405 7.33 27.56 13.15
CA TYR A 405 7.80 28.11 11.88
C TYR A 405 7.10 29.44 11.56
#